data_a979532ab24a2b31502b27d7f9684edf
#
_entry.id   a979532ab24a2b31502b27d7f9684edf
#
_cell.length_a   1.000
_cell.length_b   1.000
_cell.length_c   1.000
_cell.angle_alpha   90.00
_cell.angle_beta   90.00
_cell.angle_gamma   90.00
#
_symmetry.space_group_name_H-M   'P 1'
#
loop_
_entity.id
_entity.type
_entity.pdbx_description
1 polymer ?
#
loop_
_entity_poly.entity_id
_entity_poly.type
_entity_poly.pdbx_seq_one_letter_code
_entity_poly.pdbx_strand_id
1 'polypeptide(L)'
;MHYTTAAEAVKLIRSNDSVYIQGSTSIPETLVAAMAERGGELEHVTVYSAFAVGAFDAPYCRPEYKESFLVNSLFVANNIRRWLADGYGQSIPAFLGEIPGLFRDGTLPLDVALINVSPPDAEGYCSFGVSADLAVSAVECAKTIIAQVNRAMPYSYGDAVIHTSRLAAAVEVDSPLVEVPT
;
A
#
# COMPACT_ATOMS: atom_id res chain seq x y z
N MET A 1 -2.47 14.49 -15.28
CA MET A 1 -2.50 14.09 -13.87
C MET A 1 -2.09 15.29 -13.01
N HIS A 2 -2.76 15.53 -11.90
CA HIS A 2 -2.42 16.62 -10.96
C HIS A 2 -1.82 16.00 -9.70
N TYR A 3 -0.61 16.42 -9.32
CA TYR A 3 0.05 15.99 -8.09
C TYR A 3 -0.42 16.82 -6.89
N THR A 4 -0.53 16.17 -5.73
CA THR A 4 -0.83 16.79 -4.45
C THR A 4 0.21 16.39 -3.39
N THR A 5 0.09 16.85 -2.17
CA THR A 5 0.93 16.41 -1.05
C THR A 5 0.44 15.07 -0.49
N ALA A 6 1.32 14.32 0.17
CA ALA A 6 0.92 13.07 0.82
C ALA A 6 -0.16 13.31 1.89
N ALA A 7 -0.02 14.37 2.69
CA ALA A 7 -1.01 14.75 3.70
C ALA A 7 -2.40 15.03 3.10
N GLU A 8 -2.48 15.66 1.92
CA GLU A 8 -3.75 15.88 1.24
C GLU A 8 -4.29 14.59 0.61
N ALA A 9 -3.42 13.80 -0.02
CA ALA A 9 -3.83 12.55 -0.67
C ALA A 9 -4.47 11.56 0.33
N VAL A 10 -3.87 11.39 1.50
CA VAL A 10 -4.37 10.45 2.52
C VAL A 10 -5.64 10.92 3.23
N LYS A 11 -6.12 12.15 3.03
CA LYS A 11 -7.44 12.60 3.50
C LYS A 11 -8.59 11.83 2.85
N LEU A 12 -8.34 11.15 1.73
CA LEU A 12 -9.31 10.26 1.10
C LEU A 12 -9.58 8.99 1.93
N ILE A 13 -8.69 8.63 2.86
CA ILE A 13 -8.88 7.52 3.80
C ILE A 13 -9.79 7.99 4.94
N ARG A 14 -10.81 7.21 5.25
CA ARG A 14 -11.82 7.48 6.27
C ARG A 14 -11.80 6.41 7.36
N SER A 15 -12.32 6.72 8.53
CA SER A 15 -12.56 5.72 9.57
C SER A 15 -13.44 4.58 9.02
N ASN A 16 -13.10 3.35 9.42
CA ASN A 16 -13.70 2.09 8.98
C ASN A 16 -13.38 1.68 7.53
N ASP A 17 -12.54 2.40 6.81
CA ASP A 17 -12.07 1.94 5.50
C ASP A 17 -11.12 0.74 5.64
N SER A 18 -11.06 -0.07 4.59
CA SER A 18 -10.04 -1.09 4.40
C SER A 18 -8.99 -0.60 3.40
N VAL A 19 -7.73 -0.65 3.80
CA VAL A 19 -6.60 -0.08 3.06
C VAL A 19 -5.59 -1.18 2.73
N TYR A 20 -5.36 -1.41 1.46
CA TYR A 20 -4.24 -2.23 0.99
C TYR A 20 -2.98 -1.36 0.85
N ILE A 21 -1.85 -1.86 1.34
CA ILE A 21 -0.52 -1.27 1.16
C ILE A 21 0.31 -2.19 0.28
N GLN A 22 0.79 -1.67 -0.86
CA GLN A 22 1.72 -2.41 -1.72
C GLN A 22 2.96 -2.82 -0.95
N GLY A 23 3.40 -4.05 -1.15
CA GLY A 23 4.47 -4.68 -0.39
C GLY A 23 5.80 -4.77 -1.14
N SER A 24 6.61 -5.74 -0.70
CA SER A 24 7.94 -6.04 -1.24
C SER A 24 8.88 -4.82 -1.16
N THR A 25 9.58 -4.50 -2.24
CA THR A 25 10.46 -3.33 -2.38
C THR A 25 9.73 -2.09 -2.89
N SER A 26 8.41 -2.16 -3.05
CA SER A 26 7.56 -1.09 -3.64
C SER A 26 6.62 -0.44 -2.64
N ILE A 27 6.93 -0.47 -1.34
CA ILE A 27 6.10 0.17 -0.34
C ILE A 27 6.03 1.68 -0.62
N PRO A 28 4.82 2.29 -0.66
CA PRO A 28 4.65 3.73 -0.82
C PRO A 28 4.90 4.45 0.52
N GLU A 29 6.15 4.47 0.98
CA GLU A 29 6.53 4.90 2.34
C GLU A 29 6.04 6.30 2.70
N THR A 30 6.08 7.24 1.74
CA THR A 30 5.62 8.62 1.95
C THR A 30 4.12 8.67 2.25
N LEU A 31 3.31 7.86 1.52
CA LEU A 31 1.87 7.78 1.77
C LEU A 31 1.56 7.07 3.07
N VAL A 32 2.30 5.99 3.37
CA VAL A 32 2.11 5.22 4.61
C VAL A 32 2.46 6.04 5.84
N ALA A 33 3.55 6.83 5.79
CA ALA A 33 3.91 7.75 6.87
C ALA A 33 2.81 8.80 7.10
N ALA A 34 2.33 9.45 6.03
CA ALA A 34 1.25 10.43 6.12
C ALA A 34 -0.07 9.82 6.62
N MET A 35 -0.41 8.58 6.24
CA MET A 35 -1.57 7.87 6.79
C MET A 35 -1.40 7.63 8.29
N ALA A 36 -0.23 7.18 8.74
CA ALA A 36 0.03 6.91 10.15
C ALA A 36 -0.05 8.18 11.02
N GLU A 37 0.38 9.34 10.51
CA GLU A 37 0.25 10.62 11.20
C GLU A 37 -1.21 10.99 11.50
N ARG A 38 -2.17 10.44 10.77
CA ARG A 38 -3.61 10.60 11.02
C ARG A 38 -4.19 9.62 12.06
N GLY A 39 -3.33 8.82 12.71
CA GLY A 39 -3.77 7.86 13.73
C GLY A 39 -4.59 8.47 14.87
N GLY A 40 -4.41 9.77 15.20
CA GLY A 40 -5.24 10.48 16.17
C GLY A 40 -6.62 10.92 15.65
N GLU A 41 -6.88 10.81 14.34
CA GLU A 41 -8.11 11.25 13.68
C GLU A 41 -8.95 10.08 13.17
N LEU A 42 -8.29 8.96 12.85
CA LEU A 42 -8.90 7.79 12.23
C LEU A 42 -9.25 6.73 13.28
N GLU A 43 -10.34 6.01 13.03
CA GLU A 43 -10.80 4.90 13.87
C GLU A 43 -11.06 3.66 13.01
N HIS A 44 -10.60 2.49 13.47
CA HIS A 44 -10.90 1.17 12.91
C HIS A 44 -10.57 1.03 11.41
N VAL A 45 -9.50 1.66 10.93
CA VAL A 45 -9.03 1.45 9.56
C VAL A 45 -8.37 0.07 9.49
N THR A 46 -8.92 -0.82 8.68
CA THR A 46 -8.34 -2.14 8.46
C THR A 46 -7.18 -2.05 7.46
N VAL A 47 -5.98 -2.41 7.89
CA VAL A 47 -4.78 -2.37 7.03
C VAL A 47 -4.42 -3.77 6.57
N TYR A 48 -4.47 -4.02 5.26
CA TYR A 48 -3.93 -5.22 4.64
C TYR A 48 -2.53 -4.93 4.10
N SER A 49 -1.54 -5.63 4.64
CA SER A 49 -0.16 -5.56 4.17
C SER A 49 0.38 -6.96 3.93
N ALA A 50 1.16 -7.14 2.87
CA ALA A 50 1.95 -8.32 2.66
C ALA A 50 3.36 -8.12 3.28
N PHE A 51 4.37 -8.85 2.81
CA PHE A 51 5.72 -8.66 3.30
C PHE A 51 6.31 -7.33 2.81
N ALA A 52 7.14 -6.73 3.67
CA ALA A 52 7.98 -5.59 3.34
C ALA A 52 9.45 -6.02 3.34
N VAL A 53 10.21 -5.46 2.42
CA VAL A 53 11.65 -5.66 2.31
C VAL A 53 12.37 -4.37 2.71
N GLY A 54 13.52 -4.49 3.34
CA GLY A 54 14.29 -3.35 3.83
C GLY A 54 13.96 -2.92 5.25
N ALA A 55 14.28 -1.68 5.60
CA ALA A 55 14.17 -1.13 6.95
C ALA A 55 12.79 -0.54 7.29
N PHE A 56 11.77 -0.79 6.51
CA PHE A 56 10.42 -0.27 6.73
C PHE A 56 9.83 -0.79 8.06
N ASP A 57 9.43 0.11 8.95
CA ASP A 57 9.01 -0.19 10.33
C ASP A 57 7.49 -0.10 10.57
N ALA A 58 6.66 -0.22 9.56
CA ALA A 58 5.20 -0.23 9.69
C ALA A 58 4.66 0.80 10.72
N PRO A 59 4.73 2.11 10.47
CA PRO A 59 4.46 3.15 11.46
C PRO A 59 3.02 3.13 11.99
N TYR A 60 2.09 2.52 11.25
CA TYR A 60 0.69 2.33 11.67
C TYR A 60 0.50 1.25 12.76
N CYS A 61 1.55 0.47 13.08
CA CYS A 61 1.51 -0.56 14.13
C CYS A 61 1.88 -0.01 15.54
N ARG A 62 2.16 1.28 15.68
CA ARG A 62 2.54 1.84 16.97
C ARG A 62 1.44 1.68 18.02
N PRO A 63 1.82 1.46 19.31
CA PRO A 63 0.85 1.24 20.39
C PRO A 63 -0.21 2.33 20.52
N GLU A 64 0.17 3.59 20.26
CA GLU A 64 -0.73 4.74 20.31
C GLU A 64 -1.82 4.72 19.25
N TYR A 65 -1.65 3.91 18.19
CA TYR A 65 -2.58 3.82 17.03
C TYR A 65 -3.40 2.52 17.00
N LYS A 66 -3.39 1.74 18.08
CA LYS A 66 -4.05 0.42 18.12
C LYS A 66 -5.57 0.45 17.86
N GLU A 67 -6.23 1.56 18.20
CA GLU A 67 -7.67 1.75 17.94
C GLU A 67 -7.92 2.35 16.54
N SER A 68 -6.89 2.96 15.97
CA SER A 68 -6.98 3.61 14.65
C SER A 68 -6.76 2.63 13.51
N PHE A 69 -5.80 1.70 13.67
CA PHE A 69 -5.42 0.76 12.62
C PHE A 69 -5.52 -0.69 13.08
N LEU A 70 -6.43 -1.44 12.45
CA LEU A 70 -6.60 -2.88 12.65
C LEU A 70 -5.73 -3.63 11.63
N VAL A 71 -4.53 -3.99 12.05
CA VAL A 71 -3.51 -4.56 11.14
C VAL A 71 -3.75 -6.02 10.86
N ASN A 72 -3.98 -6.37 9.61
CA ASN A 72 -4.14 -7.72 9.08
C ASN A 72 -2.99 -8.05 8.13
N SER A 73 -1.99 -8.75 8.61
CA SER A 73 -0.85 -9.15 7.79
C SER A 73 -1.17 -10.38 6.95
N LEU A 74 -1.00 -10.25 5.64
CA LEU A 74 -1.15 -11.34 4.67
C LEU A 74 0.12 -12.20 4.57
N PHE A 75 1.23 -11.70 5.13
CA PHE A 75 2.49 -12.41 5.28
C PHE A 75 3.31 -11.82 6.43
N VAL A 76 3.71 -12.65 7.40
CA VAL A 76 4.44 -12.21 8.59
C VAL A 76 5.94 -12.07 8.30
N ALA A 77 6.33 -10.94 7.75
CA ALA A 77 7.74 -10.58 7.52
C ALA A 77 8.39 -9.93 8.76
N ASN A 78 9.68 -9.66 8.67
CA ASN A 78 10.46 -9.14 9.80
C ASN A 78 9.96 -7.78 10.31
N ASN A 79 9.49 -6.92 9.42
CA ASN A 79 8.99 -5.58 9.73
C ASN A 79 7.74 -5.57 10.61
N ILE A 80 6.90 -6.62 10.54
CA ILE A 80 5.63 -6.71 11.26
C ILE A 80 5.67 -7.70 12.43
N ARG A 81 6.61 -8.65 12.42
CA ARG A 81 6.63 -9.79 13.35
C ARG A 81 6.59 -9.39 14.81
N ARG A 82 7.37 -8.38 15.22
CA ARG A 82 7.38 -7.88 16.59
C ARG A 82 6.02 -7.32 17.00
N TRP A 83 5.40 -6.55 16.11
CA TRP A 83 4.11 -5.92 16.38
C TRP A 83 3.00 -6.94 16.56
N LEU A 84 2.99 -8.01 15.75
CA LEU A 84 2.03 -9.12 15.92
C LEU A 84 2.28 -9.89 17.21
N ALA A 85 3.55 -10.12 17.60
CA ALA A 85 3.91 -10.77 18.86
C ALA A 85 3.44 -9.95 20.08
N ASP A 86 3.48 -8.63 19.99
CA ASP A 86 3.05 -7.71 21.05
C ASP A 86 1.52 -7.43 21.02
N GLY A 87 0.79 -8.05 20.10
CA GLY A 87 -0.69 -7.94 20.01
C GLY A 87 -1.22 -6.72 19.25
N TYR A 88 -0.37 -6.03 18.47
CA TYR A 88 -0.76 -4.86 17.67
C TYR A 88 -1.22 -5.20 16.24
N GLY A 89 -1.67 -6.41 16.03
CA GLY A 89 -2.21 -6.88 14.75
C GLY A 89 -2.42 -8.38 14.77
N GLN A 90 -2.88 -8.91 13.65
CA GLN A 90 -3.10 -10.33 13.42
C GLN A 90 -2.62 -10.74 12.04
N SER A 91 -2.45 -12.04 11.82
CA SER A 91 -2.13 -12.58 10.50
C SER A 91 -3.34 -13.32 9.92
N ILE A 92 -3.50 -13.20 8.62
CA ILE A 92 -4.47 -13.97 7.84
C ILE A 92 -3.69 -15.09 7.14
N PRO A 93 -3.89 -16.37 7.54
CA PRO A 93 -3.22 -17.48 6.88
C PRO A 93 -3.86 -17.73 5.51
N ALA A 94 -3.12 -17.41 4.45
CA ALA A 94 -3.51 -17.66 3.08
C ALA A 94 -2.28 -17.92 2.21
N PHE A 95 -2.40 -18.71 1.17
CA PHE A 95 -1.35 -18.79 0.16
C PHE A 95 -1.33 -17.53 -0.70
N LEU A 96 -0.14 -17.08 -1.10
CA LEU A 96 0.01 -15.86 -1.89
C LEU A 96 -0.88 -15.86 -3.14
N GLY A 97 -0.99 -17.00 -3.81
CA GLY A 97 -1.83 -17.16 -5.01
C GLY A 97 -3.34 -17.12 -4.76
N GLU A 98 -3.80 -17.26 -3.51
CA GLU A 98 -5.22 -17.22 -3.15
C GLU A 98 -5.69 -15.80 -2.83
N ILE A 99 -4.79 -14.93 -2.34
CA ILE A 99 -5.13 -13.57 -1.89
C ILE A 99 -5.84 -12.75 -2.97
N PRO A 100 -5.45 -12.78 -4.26
CA PRO A 100 -6.19 -12.09 -5.31
C PRO A 100 -7.67 -12.51 -5.41
N GLY A 101 -7.95 -13.79 -5.16
CA GLY A 101 -9.32 -14.31 -5.08
C GLY A 101 -10.10 -13.70 -3.93
N LEU A 102 -9.49 -13.63 -2.74
CA LEU A 102 -10.10 -13.05 -1.53
C LEU A 102 -10.43 -11.56 -1.70
N PHE A 103 -9.65 -10.82 -2.50
CA PHE A 103 -10.00 -9.44 -2.85
C PHE A 103 -11.18 -9.38 -3.82
N ARG A 104 -11.18 -10.24 -4.88
CA ARG A 104 -12.21 -10.23 -5.92
C ARG A 104 -13.57 -10.71 -5.44
N ASP A 105 -13.62 -11.68 -4.54
CA ASP A 105 -14.88 -12.18 -3.97
C ASP A 105 -15.38 -11.36 -2.78
N GLY A 106 -14.61 -10.35 -2.33
CA GLY A 106 -14.96 -9.46 -1.25
C GLY A 106 -14.78 -10.05 0.16
N THR A 107 -14.16 -11.22 0.30
CA THR A 107 -13.77 -11.78 1.62
C THR A 107 -12.82 -10.84 2.34
N LEU A 108 -11.89 -10.22 1.60
CA LEU A 108 -11.04 -9.12 2.06
C LEU A 108 -11.43 -7.87 1.25
N PRO A 109 -12.41 -7.07 1.71
CA PRO A 109 -12.87 -5.90 0.98
C PRO A 109 -11.78 -4.82 0.93
N LEU A 110 -11.72 -4.06 -0.17
CA LEU A 110 -10.76 -2.97 -0.34
C LEU A 110 -11.48 -1.65 -0.68
N ASP A 111 -11.39 -0.68 0.23
CA ASP A 111 -11.85 0.69 -0.02
C ASP A 111 -10.74 1.51 -0.67
N VAL A 112 -9.52 1.39 -0.17
CA VAL A 112 -8.37 2.17 -0.62
C VAL A 112 -7.18 1.25 -0.96
N ALA A 113 -6.47 1.57 -2.05
CA ALA A 113 -5.15 0.99 -2.35
C ALA A 113 -4.09 2.09 -2.36
N LEU A 114 -3.04 1.91 -1.55
CA LEU A 114 -1.83 2.72 -1.57
C LEU A 114 -0.76 2.00 -2.39
N ILE A 115 -0.32 2.62 -3.48
CA ILE A 115 0.61 2.02 -4.45
C ILE A 115 1.80 2.93 -4.74
N ASN A 116 2.91 2.32 -5.16
CA ASN A 116 4.12 3.00 -5.63
C ASN A 116 4.38 2.59 -7.08
N VAL A 117 4.41 3.56 -7.97
CA VAL A 117 4.45 3.33 -9.42
C VAL A 117 5.47 4.24 -10.10
N SER A 118 5.83 3.91 -11.35
CA SER A 118 6.66 4.76 -12.20
C SER A 118 5.95 6.05 -12.60
N PRO A 119 6.65 7.06 -13.07
CA PRO A 119 6.05 8.15 -13.85
C PRO A 119 5.22 7.59 -15.01
N PRO A 120 4.16 8.30 -15.43
CA PRO A 120 3.36 7.88 -16.58
C PRO A 120 4.15 7.94 -17.88
N ASP A 121 3.88 7.00 -18.77
CA ASP A 121 4.34 7.04 -20.16
C ASP A 121 3.55 8.06 -21.00
N ALA A 122 3.83 8.10 -22.31
CA ALA A 122 3.18 9.02 -23.25
C ALA A 122 1.65 8.78 -23.39
N GLU A 123 1.19 7.59 -23.06
CA GLU A 123 -0.21 7.19 -23.13
C GLU A 123 -0.93 7.33 -21.78
N GLY A 124 -0.21 7.71 -20.72
CA GLY A 124 -0.74 7.93 -19.38
C GLY A 124 -0.73 6.68 -18.49
N TYR A 125 0.01 5.64 -18.85
CA TYR A 125 0.16 4.44 -18.02
C TYR A 125 1.37 4.54 -17.10
N CYS A 126 1.17 4.23 -15.83
CA CYS A 126 2.21 4.03 -14.83
C CYS A 126 2.45 2.53 -14.64
N SER A 127 3.71 2.13 -14.47
CA SER A 127 4.07 0.74 -14.18
C SER A 127 4.22 0.51 -12.68
N PHE A 128 3.83 -0.69 -12.20
CA PHE A 128 4.14 -1.13 -10.83
C PHE A 128 5.62 -1.43 -10.62
N GLY A 129 6.41 -1.40 -11.70
CA GLY A 129 7.87 -1.47 -11.66
C GLY A 129 8.39 -2.77 -11.10
N VAL A 130 9.13 -2.70 -9.98
CA VAL A 130 9.90 -3.81 -9.42
C VAL A 130 9.07 -4.82 -8.64
N SER A 131 7.80 -4.52 -8.31
CA SER A 131 6.95 -5.43 -7.53
C SER A 131 5.47 -5.20 -7.83
N ALA A 132 4.91 -6.05 -8.67
CA ALA A 132 3.51 -5.99 -9.08
C ALA A 132 2.59 -6.86 -8.21
N ASP A 133 3.08 -8.03 -7.83
CA ASP A 133 2.47 -9.07 -6.99
C ASP A 133 0.93 -8.90 -6.74
N LEU A 134 0.53 -8.60 -5.50
CA LEU A 134 -0.87 -8.38 -5.13
C LEU A 134 -1.43 -7.02 -5.58
N ALA A 135 -0.56 -6.07 -5.98
CA ALA A 135 -0.99 -4.70 -6.28
C ALA A 135 -1.95 -4.63 -7.47
N VAL A 136 -1.74 -5.47 -8.48
CA VAL A 136 -2.63 -5.55 -9.66
C VAL A 136 -4.05 -5.90 -9.23
N SER A 137 -4.22 -6.97 -8.45
CA SER A 137 -5.54 -7.39 -7.97
C SER A 137 -6.14 -6.41 -6.96
N ALA A 138 -5.30 -5.78 -6.14
CA ALA A 138 -5.76 -4.77 -5.20
C ALA A 138 -6.34 -3.54 -5.91
N VAL A 139 -5.69 -3.02 -6.94
CA VAL A 139 -6.22 -1.87 -7.69
C VAL A 139 -7.44 -2.21 -8.57
N GLU A 140 -7.61 -3.49 -8.96
CA GLU A 140 -8.84 -3.95 -9.61
C GLU A 140 -10.05 -3.84 -8.67
N CYS A 141 -9.86 -4.12 -7.37
CA CYS A 141 -10.92 -4.24 -6.37
C CYS A 141 -11.14 -2.96 -5.54
N ALA A 142 -10.09 -2.14 -5.35
CA ALA A 142 -10.18 -0.93 -4.53
C ALA A 142 -11.07 0.14 -5.17
N LYS A 143 -11.88 0.80 -4.34
CA LYS A 143 -12.75 1.92 -4.74
C LYS A 143 -11.96 3.20 -5.00
N THR A 144 -10.89 3.42 -4.22
CA THR A 144 -10.03 4.60 -4.26
C THR A 144 -8.58 4.18 -4.41
N ILE A 145 -7.86 4.72 -5.38
CA ILE A 145 -6.45 4.41 -5.60
C ILE A 145 -5.62 5.68 -5.40
N ILE A 146 -4.68 5.62 -4.48
CA ILE A 146 -3.75 6.71 -4.16
C ILE A 146 -2.34 6.24 -4.54
N ALA A 147 -1.69 6.94 -5.44
CA ALA A 147 -0.38 6.57 -5.96
C ALA A 147 0.73 7.48 -5.47
N GLN A 148 1.81 6.88 -5.00
CA GLN A 148 3.12 7.48 -4.93
C GLN A 148 3.80 7.26 -6.28
N VAL A 149 4.01 8.32 -7.05
CA VAL A 149 4.66 8.28 -8.36
C VAL A 149 6.14 8.56 -8.14
N ASN A 150 6.97 7.53 -8.23
CA ASN A 150 8.39 7.62 -7.91
C ASN A 150 9.23 7.68 -9.19
N ARG A 151 10.02 8.75 -9.35
CA ARG A 151 10.90 8.94 -10.49
C ARG A 151 11.99 7.86 -10.62
N ALA A 152 12.38 7.25 -9.49
CA ALA A 152 13.36 6.17 -9.47
C ALA A 152 12.76 4.80 -9.85
N MET A 153 11.41 4.68 -9.96
CA MET A 153 10.76 3.41 -10.30
C MET A 153 10.94 3.10 -11.78
N PRO A 154 11.55 1.95 -12.13
CA PRO A 154 11.70 1.55 -13.53
C PRO A 154 10.34 1.18 -14.13
N TYR A 155 10.20 1.38 -15.43
CA TYR A 155 9.03 0.93 -16.17
C TYR A 155 9.20 -0.53 -16.59
N SER A 156 8.36 -1.42 -16.10
CA SER A 156 8.25 -2.80 -16.57
C SER A 156 7.00 -2.95 -17.44
N TYR A 157 7.16 -3.66 -18.55
CA TYR A 157 6.10 -3.88 -19.53
C TYR A 157 5.22 -5.07 -19.16
N GLY A 158 4.07 -5.18 -19.81
CA GLY A 158 3.07 -6.24 -19.61
C GLY A 158 1.83 -5.72 -18.87
N ASP A 159 1.15 -6.61 -18.15
CA ASP A 159 -0.13 -6.32 -17.50
C ASP A 159 0.00 -5.55 -16.18
N ALA A 160 1.24 -5.35 -15.70
CA ALA A 160 1.52 -4.68 -14.43
C ALA A 160 1.57 -3.15 -14.59
N VAL A 161 0.50 -2.58 -15.13
CA VAL A 161 0.35 -1.13 -15.38
C VAL A 161 -1.02 -0.63 -14.91
N ILE A 162 -1.08 0.67 -14.62
CA ILE A 162 -2.33 1.36 -14.29
C ILE A 162 -2.41 2.70 -15.01
N HIS A 163 -3.54 3.00 -15.64
CA HIS A 163 -3.74 4.29 -16.28
C HIS A 163 -4.04 5.38 -15.24
N THR A 164 -3.48 6.58 -15.43
CA THR A 164 -3.60 7.72 -14.50
C THR A 164 -5.03 8.14 -14.23
N SER A 165 -5.98 7.88 -15.13
CA SER A 165 -7.40 8.16 -14.91
C SER A 165 -8.06 7.34 -13.77
N ARG A 166 -7.39 6.25 -13.35
CA ARG A 166 -7.84 5.43 -12.22
C ARG A 166 -7.37 5.98 -10.86
N LEU A 167 -6.43 6.91 -10.85
CA LEU A 167 -5.85 7.46 -9.63
C LEU A 167 -6.72 8.59 -9.08
N ALA A 168 -7.21 8.42 -7.85
CA ALA A 168 -7.95 9.46 -7.14
C ALA A 168 -7.02 10.58 -6.64
N ALA A 169 -5.78 10.24 -6.29
CA ALA A 169 -4.72 11.18 -5.95
C ALA A 169 -3.36 10.61 -6.33
N ALA A 170 -2.41 11.50 -6.63
CA ALA A 170 -1.04 11.16 -6.94
C ALA A 170 -0.06 12.10 -6.23
N VAL A 171 0.99 11.52 -5.65
CA VAL A 171 2.07 12.22 -4.96
C VAL A 171 3.38 11.93 -5.68
N GLU A 172 4.06 12.96 -6.16
CA GLU A 172 5.35 12.78 -6.83
C GLU A 172 6.48 12.70 -5.80
N VAL A 173 7.35 11.69 -5.96
CA VAL A 173 8.54 11.51 -5.15
C VAL A 173 9.74 11.15 -6.04
N ASP A 174 10.94 11.34 -5.51
CA ASP A 174 12.20 10.90 -6.09
C ASP A 174 13.03 10.23 -4.99
N SER A 175 12.60 9.02 -4.62
CA SER A 175 13.19 8.25 -3.54
C SER A 175 13.89 7.01 -4.09
N PRO A 176 15.10 6.66 -3.60
CA PRO A 176 15.76 5.43 -4.00
C PRO A 176 14.87 4.22 -3.68
N LEU A 177 14.92 3.22 -4.55
CA LEU A 177 14.26 1.94 -4.27
C LEU A 177 15.07 1.13 -3.27
N VAL A 178 14.38 0.28 -2.51
CA VAL A 178 15.01 -0.63 -1.58
C VAL A 178 15.83 -1.67 -2.35
N GLU A 179 17.09 -1.80 -2.02
CA GLU A 179 17.98 -2.84 -2.53
C GLU A 179 18.10 -3.98 -1.52
N VAL A 180 18.04 -5.20 -2.00
CA VAL A 180 18.27 -6.41 -1.17
C VAL A 180 19.70 -6.82 -1.36
N PRO A 181 20.53 -6.88 -0.29
CA PRO A 181 21.89 -7.40 -0.38
C PRO A 181 21.87 -8.84 -0.87
N THR A 182 22.76 -9.15 -1.81
CA THR A 182 23.01 -10.52 -2.31
C THR A 182 23.84 -11.33 -1.33
#